data_90eeed5b535746a8d38140d63d965597
#
_entry.id   90eeed5b535746a8d38140d63d965597
#
_cell.length_a   1.000
_cell.length_b   1.000
_cell.length_c   1.000
_cell.angle_alpha   90.00
_cell.angle_beta   90.00
_cell.angle_gamma   90.00
#
_symmetry.space_group_name_H-M   'P 1'
#
loop_
_entity.id
_entity.type
_entity.pdbx_description
1 polymer ?
#
loop_
_entity_poly.entity_id
_entity_poly.type
_entity_poly.pdbx_seq_one_letter_code
_entity_poly.pdbx_strand_id
1 'polypeptide(L)'
;MKNICIIGAGSIGGFIGTRLAATGQTAVSAIARGATLDALRTHGWRLRQGDQLLQAPVAAASAQAADLGVQDLVIIAVKGPALSQVARDIAPLLGPDTMVLPAMNG
;
A
#
# COMPACT_ATOMS: atom_id res chain seq x y z
N MET A 1 -4.88 -14.45 2.94
CA MET A 1 -4.84 -13.03 3.29
C MET A 1 -5.83 -12.27 2.45
N LYS A 2 -6.74 -11.56 3.08
CA LYS A 2 -7.78 -10.83 2.36
C LYS A 2 -7.49 -9.33 2.24
N ASN A 3 -6.94 -8.74 3.29
CA ASN A 3 -6.71 -7.30 3.35
C ASN A 3 -5.23 -7.00 3.48
N ILE A 4 -4.69 -6.34 2.46
CA ILE A 4 -3.27 -5.97 2.40
C ILE A 4 -3.18 -4.45 2.31
N CYS A 5 -2.28 -3.86 3.07
CA CYS A 5 -2.01 -2.43 3.02
C CYS A 5 -0.58 -2.18 2.60
N ILE A 6 -0.40 -1.32 1.61
CA ILE A 6 0.91 -0.86 1.17
C ILE A 6 1.15 0.51 1.77
N ILE A 7 2.24 0.66 2.52
CA ILE A 7 2.64 1.95 3.08
C ILE A 7 3.71 2.55 2.20
N GLY A 8 3.39 3.68 1.58
CA GLY A 8 4.27 4.33 0.62
C GLY A 8 4.12 3.74 -0.78
N ALA A 9 3.20 4.30 -1.57
CA ALA A 9 2.89 3.80 -2.91
C ALA A 9 3.74 4.47 -3.99
N GLY A 10 5.03 4.69 -3.73
CA GLY A 10 6.01 5.13 -4.72
C GLY A 10 6.36 4.00 -5.68
N SER A 11 7.56 4.02 -6.28
CA SER A 11 7.90 3.05 -7.33
C SER A 11 7.81 1.60 -6.85
N ILE A 12 8.39 1.27 -5.70
CA ILE A 12 8.37 -0.10 -5.17
C ILE A 12 6.98 -0.46 -4.68
N GLY A 13 6.36 0.38 -3.87
CA GLY A 13 5.03 0.13 -3.32
C GLY A 13 3.97 0.06 -4.40
N GLY A 14 4.06 0.94 -5.40
CA GLY A 14 3.15 0.92 -6.54
C GLY A 14 3.26 -0.34 -7.37
N PHE A 15 4.48 -0.84 -7.57
CA PHE A 15 4.71 -2.10 -8.27
C PHE A 15 4.06 -3.28 -7.53
N ILE A 16 4.37 -3.41 -6.25
CA ILE A 16 3.86 -4.52 -5.43
C ILE A 16 2.34 -4.43 -5.31
N GLY A 17 1.81 -3.25 -4.98
CA GLY A 17 0.38 -3.07 -4.77
C GLY A 17 -0.44 -3.34 -6.02
N THR A 18 0.02 -2.86 -7.17
CA THR A 18 -0.69 -3.08 -8.42
C THR A 18 -0.68 -4.55 -8.80
N ARG A 19 0.46 -5.22 -8.65
CA ARG A 19 0.56 -6.65 -8.95
C ARG A 19 -0.37 -7.49 -8.08
N LEU A 20 -0.40 -7.19 -6.78
CA LEU A 20 -1.28 -7.91 -5.86
C LEU A 20 -2.76 -7.62 -6.15
N ALA A 21 -3.10 -6.36 -6.39
CA ALA A 21 -4.48 -5.97 -6.66
C ALA A 21 -4.98 -6.58 -7.96
N ALA A 22 -4.12 -6.69 -8.95
CA ALA A 22 -4.48 -7.23 -10.27
C ALA A 22 -4.82 -8.72 -10.24
N THR A 23 -4.42 -9.45 -9.19
CA THR A 23 -4.81 -10.85 -9.05
C THR A 23 -6.30 -11.00 -8.80
N GLY A 24 -6.94 -9.97 -8.28
CA GLY A 24 -8.37 -10.02 -7.93
C GLY A 24 -8.68 -10.84 -6.68
N GLN A 25 -7.67 -11.34 -5.98
CA GLN A 25 -7.86 -12.23 -4.84
C GLN A 25 -7.77 -11.51 -3.49
N THR A 26 -7.23 -10.29 -3.47
CA THR A 26 -7.03 -9.54 -2.23
C THR A 26 -7.50 -8.11 -2.39
N ALA A 27 -7.94 -7.52 -1.28
CA ALA A 27 -8.24 -6.10 -1.21
C ALA A 27 -6.95 -5.38 -0.83
N VAL A 28 -6.42 -4.56 -1.72
CA VAL A 28 -5.14 -3.87 -1.52
C VAL A 28 -5.39 -2.39 -1.33
N SER A 29 -5.10 -1.92 -0.12
CA SER A 29 -5.23 -0.52 0.27
C SER A 29 -3.86 0.14 0.33
N ALA A 30 -3.85 1.46 0.43
CA ALA A 30 -2.60 2.22 0.46
C ALA A 30 -2.64 3.34 1.50
N ILE A 31 -1.51 3.54 2.16
CA ILE A 31 -1.22 4.76 2.90
C ILE A 31 -0.24 5.56 2.04
N ALA A 32 -0.66 6.75 1.63
CA ALA A 32 0.12 7.61 0.77
C ALA A 32 -0.20 9.07 1.05
N ARG A 33 0.54 9.97 0.45
CA ARG A 33 0.35 11.42 0.65
C ARG A 33 0.44 12.15 -0.68
N GLY A 34 -0.11 13.37 -0.70
CA GLY A 34 0.04 14.30 -1.80
C GLY A 34 -0.45 13.75 -3.13
N ALA A 35 0.32 13.98 -4.18
CA ALA A 35 -0.05 13.59 -5.53
C ALA A 35 -0.23 12.08 -5.68
N THR A 36 0.55 11.28 -4.96
CA THR A 36 0.41 9.83 -5.00
C THR A 36 -0.95 9.39 -4.47
N LEU A 37 -1.37 9.98 -3.36
CA LEU A 37 -2.69 9.69 -2.79
C LEU A 37 -3.80 10.08 -3.75
N ASP A 38 -3.70 11.27 -4.34
CA ASP A 38 -4.70 11.74 -5.30
C ASP A 38 -4.79 10.83 -6.52
N ALA A 39 -3.65 10.37 -7.02
CA ALA A 39 -3.61 9.45 -8.16
C ALA A 39 -4.26 8.09 -7.81
N LEU A 40 -4.00 7.56 -6.63
CA LEU A 40 -4.62 6.32 -6.18
C LEU A 40 -6.13 6.45 -6.07
N ARG A 41 -6.61 7.55 -5.54
CA ARG A 41 -8.05 7.80 -5.40
C ARG A 41 -8.74 7.98 -6.76
N THR A 42 -8.05 8.61 -7.70
CA THR A 42 -8.60 8.89 -9.02
C THR A 42 -8.53 7.67 -9.95
N HIS A 43 -7.40 6.95 -9.94
CA HIS A 43 -7.13 5.91 -10.94
C HIS A 43 -6.99 4.50 -10.36
N GLY A 44 -6.87 4.37 -9.04
CA GLY A 44 -6.55 3.09 -8.41
C GLY A 44 -5.09 2.70 -8.61
N TRP A 45 -4.81 1.41 -8.50
CA TRP A 45 -3.47 0.88 -8.74
C TRP A 45 -3.18 0.84 -10.22
N ARG A 46 -2.08 1.46 -10.63
CA ARG A 46 -1.66 1.47 -12.05
C ARG A 46 -0.16 1.22 -12.14
N LEU A 47 0.20 0.35 -13.06
CA LEU A 47 1.60 0.02 -13.35
C LEU A 47 1.78 -0.06 -14.85
N ARG A 48 2.66 0.78 -15.39
CA ARG A 48 3.01 0.72 -16.80
C ARG A 48 4.25 -0.12 -16.99
N GLN A 49 4.14 -1.15 -17.83
CA GLN A 49 5.26 -2.01 -18.19
C GLN A 49 5.37 -2.04 -19.71
N GLY A 50 6.35 -1.27 -20.25
CA GLY A 50 6.45 -1.11 -21.70
C GLY A 50 5.17 -0.51 -22.27
N ASP A 51 4.55 -1.22 -23.21
CA ASP A 51 3.31 -0.78 -23.84
C ASP A 51 2.07 -1.21 -23.07
N GLN A 52 2.24 -1.97 -21.99
CA GLN A 52 1.10 -2.49 -21.24
C GLN A 52 0.82 -1.65 -20.01
N LEU A 53 -0.45 -1.47 -19.71
CA LEU A 53 -0.91 -0.84 -18.49
C LEU A 53 -1.64 -1.88 -17.64
N LEU A 54 -1.07 -2.20 -16.49
CA LEU A 54 -1.73 -3.03 -15.51
C LEU A 54 -2.49 -2.11 -14.54
N GLN A 55 -3.76 -2.39 -14.33
CA GLN A 55 -4.60 -1.51 -13.53
C GLN A 55 -5.61 -2.32 -12.72
N ALA A 56 -5.84 -1.89 -11.48
CA ALA A 56 -6.81 -2.52 -10.59
C ALA A 56 -7.35 -1.51 -9.60
N PRO A 57 -8.57 -1.71 -9.08
CA PRO A 57 -9.13 -0.81 -8.07
C PRO A 57 -8.29 -0.83 -6.79
N VAL A 58 -8.14 0.33 -6.16
CA VAL A 58 -7.61 0.41 -4.81
C VAL A 58 -8.77 0.18 -3.83
N ALA A 59 -8.56 -0.68 -2.83
CA ALA A 59 -9.62 -0.97 -1.86
C ALA A 59 -9.94 0.26 -1.02
N ALA A 60 -8.90 0.93 -0.53
CA ALA A 60 -9.02 2.22 0.15
C ALA A 60 -7.66 2.91 0.09
N ALA A 61 -7.65 4.22 0.04
CA ALA A 61 -6.43 5.01 0.05
C ALA A 61 -6.58 6.19 0.99
N SER A 62 -5.62 6.39 1.87
CA SER A 62 -5.66 7.45 2.85
C SER A 62 -4.25 7.86 3.25
N ALA A 63 -4.13 9.01 3.87
CA ALA A 63 -2.89 9.43 4.52
C ALA A 63 -2.82 8.93 5.96
N GLN A 64 -3.90 8.36 6.49
CA GLN A 64 -3.98 7.97 7.89
C GLN A 64 -4.39 6.51 8.05
N ALA A 65 -3.60 5.76 8.81
CA ALA A 65 -3.85 4.34 9.05
C ALA A 65 -5.21 4.07 9.70
N ALA A 66 -5.66 4.96 10.58
CA ALA A 66 -6.94 4.80 11.27
C ALA A 66 -8.13 4.69 10.31
N ASP A 67 -8.01 5.25 9.10
CA ASP A 67 -9.08 5.19 8.11
C ASP A 67 -9.25 3.80 7.49
N LEU A 68 -8.24 2.94 7.59
CA LEU A 68 -8.23 1.64 6.92
C LEU A 68 -8.58 0.47 7.83
N GLY A 69 -8.28 0.59 9.13
CA GLY A 69 -8.51 -0.49 10.08
C GLY A 69 -7.50 -1.63 9.96
N VAL A 70 -7.76 -2.72 10.68
CA VAL A 70 -6.85 -3.86 10.78
C VAL A 70 -6.67 -4.56 9.44
N GLN A 71 -5.42 -4.86 9.11
CA GLN A 71 -5.03 -5.53 7.87
C GLN A 71 -4.43 -6.90 8.19
N ASP A 72 -4.44 -7.80 7.21
CA ASP A 72 -3.79 -9.11 7.35
C ASP A 72 -2.29 -9.01 7.08
N LEU A 73 -1.91 -8.16 6.14
CA LEU A 73 -0.51 -7.94 5.78
C LEU A 73 -0.29 -6.45 5.57
N VAL A 74 0.78 -5.93 6.15
CA VAL A 74 1.22 -4.55 5.95
C VAL A 74 2.60 -4.60 5.30
N ILE A 75 2.72 -4.04 4.11
CA ILE A 75 3.99 -3.97 3.38
C ILE A 75 4.50 -2.55 3.47
N ILE A 76 5.67 -2.38 4.06
CA ILE A 76 6.28 -1.07 4.25
C ILE A 76 7.27 -0.80 3.12
N ALA A 77 6.94 0.17 2.27
CA ALA A 77 7.73 0.52 1.10
C ALA A 77 8.17 1.99 1.13
N VAL A 78 8.47 2.50 2.32
CA VAL A 78 8.99 3.86 2.50
C VAL A 78 10.50 3.83 2.70
N LYS A 79 11.16 4.95 2.43
CA LYS A 79 12.60 5.08 2.62
C LYS A 79 12.93 5.33 4.09
N GLY A 80 14.19 5.07 4.45
CA GLY A 80 14.70 5.07 5.81
C GLY A 80 14.23 6.19 6.73
N PRO A 81 14.34 7.48 6.34
CA PRO A 81 13.93 8.56 7.24
C PRO A 81 12.45 8.54 7.62
N ALA A 82 11.60 8.01 6.77
CA ALA A 82 10.16 7.92 7.04
C ALA A 82 9.79 6.72 7.90
N LEU A 83 10.69 5.76 8.06
CA LEU A 83 10.39 4.49 8.72
C LEU A 83 10.00 4.67 10.18
N SER A 84 10.66 5.56 10.91
CA SER A 84 10.35 5.82 12.32
C SER A 84 8.92 6.33 12.48
N GLN A 85 8.50 7.24 11.62
CA GLN A 85 7.16 7.80 11.65
C GLN A 85 6.12 6.74 11.31
N VAL A 86 6.41 5.92 10.30
CA VAL A 86 5.54 4.81 9.91
C VAL A 86 5.35 3.84 11.08
N ALA A 87 6.44 3.47 11.76
CA ALA A 87 6.36 2.55 12.88
C ALA A 87 5.42 3.05 13.99
N ARG A 88 5.33 4.37 14.17
CA ARG A 88 4.41 4.95 15.14
C ARG A 88 2.96 4.99 14.65
N ASP A 89 2.78 5.19 13.35
CA ASP A 89 1.47 5.50 12.78
C ASP A 89 0.68 4.28 12.34
N ILE A 90 1.31 3.12 12.23
CA ILE A 90 0.66 1.93 11.68
C ILE A 90 -0.16 1.13 12.69
N ALA A 91 -0.11 1.48 13.98
CA ALA A 91 -0.81 0.72 15.01
C ALA A 91 -2.27 0.38 14.67
N PRO A 92 -3.06 1.30 14.07
CA PRO A 92 -4.44 0.97 13.70
C PRO A 92 -4.58 -0.14 12.66
N LEU A 93 -3.51 -0.45 11.93
CA LEU A 93 -3.52 -1.52 10.93
C LEU A 93 -3.20 -2.88 11.53
N LEU A 94 -2.68 -2.91 12.75
CA LEU A 94 -2.12 -4.12 13.35
C LEU A 94 -3.12 -4.80 14.27
N GLY A 95 -3.44 -6.04 13.95
CA GLY A 95 -4.20 -6.93 14.80
C GLY A 95 -3.32 -8.08 15.29
N PRO A 96 -3.89 -9.05 16.03
CA PRO A 96 -3.12 -10.17 16.59
C PRO A 96 -2.39 -11.01 15.53
N ASP A 97 -2.96 -11.10 14.34
CA ASP A 97 -2.43 -11.97 13.29
C ASP A 97 -1.82 -11.19 12.12
N THR A 98 -1.65 -9.88 12.26
CA THR A 98 -1.11 -9.06 11.19
C THR A 98 0.38 -9.33 10.98
N MET A 99 0.76 -9.60 9.74
CA MET A 99 2.16 -9.68 9.35
C MET A 99 2.63 -8.34 8.82
N VAL A 100 3.86 -7.96 9.16
CA VAL A 100 4.49 -6.75 8.66
C VAL A 100 5.74 -7.15 7.88
N LEU A 101 5.80 -6.71 6.62
CA LEU A 101 6.88 -7.07 5.71
C LEU A 101 7.53 -5.80 5.16
N PRO A 102 8.82 -5.57 5.43
CA PRO A 102 9.53 -4.47 4.80
C PRO A 102 9.86 -4.82 3.35
N ALA A 103 9.64 -3.86 2.45
CA ALA A 103 9.98 -4.00 1.04
C ALA A 103 10.94 -2.87 0.67
N MET A 104 12.13 -2.89 1.25
CA MET A 104 13.11 -1.82 1.11
C MET A 104 14.42 -2.36 0.59
N ASN A 105 15.10 -1.53 -0.20
CA ASN A 105 16.45 -1.81 -0.66
C ASN A 105 17.44 -1.30 0.38
N GLY A 106 18.11 -2.20 1.02
CA GLY A 106 19.23 -1.90 1.89
C GLY A 106 18.93 -1.11 3.13
#